data_6fe8881b31e10ad1ae45fe4154d8920b
#
_entry.id   6fe8881b31e10ad1ae45fe4154d8920b
#
_cell.length_a   1.000
_cell.length_b   1.000
_cell.length_c   1.000
_cell.angle_alpha   90.00
_cell.angle_beta   90.00
_cell.angle_gamma   90.00
#
_symmetry.space_group_name_H-M   'P 1'
#
loop_
_entity.id
_entity.type
_entity.pdbx_description
1 polymer ?
#
loop_
_entity_poly.entity_id
_entity_poly.type
_entity_poly.pdbx_seq_one_letter_code
_entity_poly.pdbx_strand_id
1 'polypeptide(L)'
;MAEKEISQAVIGRLPRYFRFLGELKDEGVERISSQELSGIMNVTASQIRQDFNNFGGFGQQGYGYNVEYLYQEIGRILGLDKTHHLIIVGAGNLGQALANYMNFERRGFIFTGVFDNNPALYGRKIRGIEVRPMEEVADFVEQNNVDIAVLTIPKNSAEEVADRLVSVGIKAIWNFAHVDLKVPKEVQVENVHLSDSLMKLAYMLERYEKES
;
A
#
# COMPACT_ATOMS: atom_id res chain seq x y z
N MET A 1 5.23 -26.34 12.34
CA MET A 1 3.84 -25.90 12.61
C MET A 1 3.38 -25.17 11.36
N ALA A 2 2.25 -25.54 10.76
CA ALA A 2 1.75 -24.82 9.58
C ALA A 2 1.45 -23.37 10.02
N GLU A 3 2.03 -22.39 9.37
CA GLU A 3 1.66 -20.99 9.56
C GLU A 3 0.17 -20.85 9.26
N LYS A 4 -0.58 -20.33 10.23
CA LYS A 4 -2.01 -20.11 10.06
C LYS A 4 -2.20 -19.06 9.00
N GLU A 5 -2.77 -19.43 7.86
CA GLU A 5 -3.07 -18.50 6.77
C GLU A 5 -3.99 -17.39 7.27
N ILE A 6 -3.50 -16.15 7.26
CA ILE A 6 -4.24 -14.98 7.71
C ILE A 6 -5.11 -14.49 6.56
N SER A 7 -6.41 -14.30 6.82
CA SER A 7 -7.33 -13.90 5.76
C SER A 7 -7.01 -12.49 5.22
N GLN A 8 -7.21 -12.31 3.91
CA GLN A 8 -7.03 -11.02 3.24
C GLN A 8 -7.84 -9.89 3.89
N ALA A 9 -9.02 -10.21 4.44
CA ALA A 9 -9.82 -9.23 5.17
C ALA A 9 -9.16 -8.71 6.45
N VAL A 10 -8.38 -9.53 7.15
CA VAL A 10 -7.57 -9.11 8.32
C VAL A 10 -6.40 -8.27 7.85
N ILE A 11 -5.64 -8.74 6.84
CA ILE A 11 -4.49 -8.02 6.27
C ILE A 11 -4.92 -6.64 5.78
N GLY A 12 -6.05 -6.53 5.08
CA GLY A 12 -6.59 -5.26 4.58
C GLY A 12 -6.95 -4.23 5.67
N ARG A 13 -7.15 -4.66 6.94
CA ARG A 13 -7.40 -3.76 8.06
C ARG A 13 -6.13 -3.29 8.77
N LEU A 14 -5.00 -4.01 8.66
CA LEU A 14 -3.76 -3.67 9.36
C LEU A 14 -3.24 -2.25 9.04
N PRO A 15 -3.23 -1.78 7.78
CA PRO A 15 -2.79 -0.42 7.48
C PRO A 15 -3.64 0.65 8.19
N ARG A 16 -4.93 0.37 8.38
CA ARG A 16 -5.83 1.27 9.10
C ARG A 16 -5.54 1.27 10.60
N TYR A 17 -5.29 0.09 11.21
CA TYR A 17 -4.83 0.01 12.60
C TYR A 17 -3.52 0.77 12.79
N PHE A 18 -2.55 0.54 11.92
CA PHE A 18 -1.24 1.21 11.98
C PHE A 18 -1.36 2.74 11.96
N ARG A 19 -2.22 3.28 11.08
CA ARG A 19 -2.43 4.73 10.98
C ARG A 19 -3.03 5.31 12.26
N PHE A 20 -4.12 4.74 12.78
CA PHE A 20 -4.77 5.25 13.99
C PHE A 20 -3.90 5.11 15.23
N LEU A 21 -3.16 4.02 15.35
CA LEU A 21 -2.20 3.85 16.44
C LEU A 21 -1.06 4.87 16.36
N GLY A 22 -0.64 5.24 15.15
CA GLY A 22 0.33 6.31 14.95
C GLY A 22 -0.19 7.68 15.43
N GLU A 23 -1.44 7.99 15.08
CA GLU A 23 -2.11 9.22 15.56
C GLU A 23 -2.20 9.25 17.10
N LEU A 24 -2.67 8.16 17.73
CA LEU A 24 -2.74 8.04 19.19
C LEU A 24 -1.37 8.13 19.87
N LYS A 25 -0.33 7.54 19.27
CA LYS A 25 1.04 7.65 19.75
C LYS A 25 1.52 9.11 19.73
N ASP A 26 1.27 9.83 18.63
CA ASP A 26 1.65 11.24 18.47
C ASP A 26 0.91 12.15 19.48
N GLU A 27 -0.31 11.75 19.89
CA GLU A 27 -1.10 12.40 20.94
C GLU A 27 -0.65 12.00 22.37
N GLY A 28 0.32 11.10 22.51
CA GLY A 28 0.83 10.63 23.80
C GLY A 28 -0.07 9.65 24.54
N VAL A 29 -0.99 8.98 23.83
CA VAL A 29 -1.85 7.95 24.40
C VAL A 29 -1.05 6.67 24.64
N GLU A 30 -0.87 6.28 25.89
CA GLU A 30 -0.08 5.09 26.24
C GLU A 30 -0.86 3.78 26.06
N ARG A 31 -2.17 3.80 26.35
CA ARG A 31 -3.01 2.59 26.34
C ARG A 31 -4.36 2.87 25.70
N ILE A 32 -4.89 1.85 25.02
CA ILE A 32 -6.21 1.87 24.42
C ILE A 32 -6.90 0.51 24.57
N SER A 33 -8.19 0.51 24.88
CA SER A 33 -9.01 -0.69 24.90
C SER A 33 -9.54 -1.03 23.48
N SER A 34 -9.94 -2.28 23.25
CA SER A 34 -10.63 -2.66 22.01
C SER A 34 -11.97 -1.90 21.84
N GLN A 35 -12.59 -1.47 22.93
CA GLN A 35 -13.84 -0.70 22.88
C GLN A 35 -13.60 0.71 22.37
N GLU A 36 -12.60 1.42 22.92
CA GLU A 36 -12.21 2.77 22.47
C GLU A 36 -11.75 2.75 21.02
N LEU A 37 -10.88 1.78 20.65
CA LEU A 37 -10.40 1.63 19.29
C LEU A 37 -11.56 1.31 18.31
N SER A 38 -12.60 0.59 18.75
CA SER A 38 -13.80 0.31 17.95
C SER A 38 -14.57 1.58 17.60
N GLY A 39 -14.68 2.51 18.55
CA GLY A 39 -15.30 3.82 18.33
C GLY A 39 -14.60 4.66 17.26
N ILE A 40 -13.25 4.63 17.24
CA ILE A 40 -12.43 5.35 16.25
C ILE A 40 -12.53 4.70 14.87
N MET A 41 -12.53 3.37 14.83
CA MET A 41 -12.37 2.62 13.58
C MET A 41 -13.67 2.20 12.90
N ASN A 42 -14.80 2.37 13.55
CA ASN A 42 -16.08 1.84 13.07
C ASN A 42 -16.03 0.31 12.75
N VAL A 43 -15.36 -0.43 13.65
CA VAL A 43 -15.19 -1.89 13.62
C VAL A 43 -15.54 -2.39 15.02
N THR A 44 -16.19 -3.54 15.18
CA THR A 44 -16.58 -4.02 16.52
C THR A 44 -15.36 -4.37 17.39
N ALA A 45 -15.46 -4.14 18.69
CA ALA A 45 -14.41 -4.52 19.64
C ALA A 45 -14.08 -6.03 19.59
N SER A 46 -15.06 -6.86 19.27
CA SER A 46 -14.87 -8.31 19.08
C SER A 46 -14.02 -8.60 17.85
N GLN A 47 -14.26 -7.89 16.73
CA GLN A 47 -13.48 -8.04 15.51
C GLN A 47 -12.03 -7.61 15.74
N ILE A 48 -11.80 -6.50 16.45
CA ILE A 48 -10.44 -6.02 16.79
C ILE A 48 -9.68 -7.08 17.59
N ARG A 49 -10.33 -7.65 18.63
CA ARG A 49 -9.71 -8.74 19.40
C ARG A 49 -9.38 -9.96 18.54
N GLN A 50 -10.29 -10.33 17.65
CA GLN A 50 -10.10 -11.46 16.75
C GLN A 50 -8.95 -11.21 15.75
N ASP A 51 -8.88 -10.00 15.18
CA ASP A 51 -7.82 -9.61 14.27
C ASP A 51 -6.44 -9.71 14.97
N PHE A 52 -6.33 -9.14 16.16
CA PHE A 52 -5.07 -9.16 16.91
C PHE A 52 -4.67 -10.55 17.39
N ASN A 53 -5.63 -11.43 17.69
CA ASN A 53 -5.34 -12.83 18.05
C ASN A 53 -4.72 -13.64 16.89
N ASN A 54 -4.88 -13.22 15.63
CA ASN A 54 -4.20 -13.88 14.51
C ASN A 54 -2.68 -13.70 14.57
N PHE A 55 -2.19 -12.68 15.27
CA PHE A 55 -0.77 -12.32 15.36
C PHE A 55 -0.16 -12.55 16.75
N GLY A 56 -0.78 -13.39 17.58
CA GLY A 56 -0.21 -13.80 18.86
C GLY A 56 -0.78 -13.12 20.11
N GLY A 57 -1.78 -12.24 19.95
CA GLY A 57 -2.46 -11.57 21.08
C GLY A 57 -1.61 -10.48 21.74
N PHE A 58 -1.91 -9.24 21.46
CA PHE A 58 -1.11 -8.07 21.88
C PHE A 58 -1.53 -7.45 23.22
N GLY A 59 -2.47 -8.04 23.95
CA GLY A 59 -3.00 -7.43 25.16
C GLY A 59 -3.23 -8.40 26.32
N GLN A 60 -3.16 -7.88 27.55
CA GLN A 60 -3.65 -8.57 28.73
C GLN A 60 -5.12 -8.21 28.98
N GLN A 61 -5.92 -9.22 29.32
CA GLN A 61 -7.33 -9.03 29.58
C GLN A 61 -7.53 -8.03 30.73
N GLY A 62 -8.33 -6.99 30.49
CA GLY A 62 -8.62 -5.93 31.47
C GLY A 62 -7.69 -4.72 31.45
N TYR A 63 -6.51 -4.78 30.82
CA TYR A 63 -5.53 -3.69 30.80
C TYR A 63 -5.45 -2.91 29.48
N GLY A 64 -6.16 -3.37 28.44
CA GLY A 64 -6.06 -2.79 27.10
C GLY A 64 -4.70 -3.09 26.43
N TYR A 65 -4.48 -2.43 25.30
CA TYR A 65 -3.27 -2.56 24.50
C TYR A 65 -2.32 -1.40 24.78
N ASN A 66 -1.01 -1.68 24.86
CA ASN A 66 -0.01 -0.62 24.81
C ASN A 66 0.10 -0.10 23.38
N VAL A 67 -0.12 1.20 23.17
CA VAL A 67 -0.22 1.84 21.84
C VAL A 67 1.11 1.75 21.09
N GLU A 68 2.22 2.09 21.73
CA GLU A 68 3.56 2.06 21.12
C GLU A 68 3.94 0.64 20.70
N TYR A 69 3.75 -0.33 21.60
CA TYR A 69 4.06 -1.73 21.32
C TYR A 69 3.21 -2.28 20.17
N LEU A 70 1.90 -2.01 20.18
CA LEU A 70 0.99 -2.47 19.13
C LEU A 70 1.31 -1.81 17.78
N TYR A 71 1.65 -0.52 17.78
CA TYR A 71 2.10 0.20 16.59
C TYR A 71 3.35 -0.45 15.97
N GLN A 72 4.36 -0.74 16.79
CA GLN A 72 5.60 -1.38 16.34
C GLN A 72 5.36 -2.79 15.79
N GLU A 73 4.56 -3.60 16.48
CA GLU A 73 4.26 -4.96 16.04
C GLU A 73 3.47 -5.00 14.72
N ILE A 74 2.46 -4.15 14.59
CA ILE A 74 1.72 -4.05 13.32
C ILE A 74 2.62 -3.50 12.20
N GLY A 75 3.49 -2.54 12.50
CA GLY A 75 4.49 -2.07 11.54
C GLY A 75 5.40 -3.18 11.05
N ARG A 76 5.87 -4.06 11.95
CA ARG A 76 6.70 -5.23 11.60
C ARG A 76 5.93 -6.25 10.75
N ILE A 77 4.67 -6.53 11.10
CA ILE A 77 3.80 -7.42 10.32
C ILE A 77 3.59 -6.88 8.89
N LEU A 78 3.45 -5.56 8.75
CA LEU A 78 3.34 -4.89 7.47
C LEU A 78 4.67 -4.73 6.71
N GLY A 79 5.80 -5.14 7.30
CA GLY A 79 7.13 -5.01 6.71
C GLY A 79 7.67 -3.57 6.69
N LEU A 80 7.10 -2.67 7.51
CA LEU A 80 7.48 -1.26 7.56
C LEU A 80 8.74 -0.99 8.40
N ASP A 81 9.33 -2.03 8.96
CA ASP A 81 10.66 -2.05 9.60
C ASP A 81 11.80 -2.14 8.58
N LYS A 82 11.48 -2.31 7.29
CA LYS A 82 12.41 -2.38 6.16
C LYS A 82 12.21 -1.23 5.21
N THR A 83 13.25 -0.91 4.47
CA THR A 83 13.14 0.02 3.33
C THR A 83 12.76 -0.77 2.08
N HIS A 84 11.77 -0.27 1.35
CA HIS A 84 11.35 -0.82 0.06
C HIS A 84 11.69 0.18 -1.05
N HIS A 85 12.38 -0.28 -2.08
CA HIS A 85 12.75 0.52 -3.24
C HIS A 85 11.71 0.37 -4.34
N LEU A 86 11.17 1.49 -4.78
CA LEU A 86 10.09 1.55 -5.76
C LEU A 86 10.54 2.21 -7.05
N ILE A 87 10.01 1.73 -8.16
CA ILE A 87 10.03 2.46 -9.43
C ILE A 87 8.62 2.84 -9.86
N ILE A 88 8.50 3.94 -10.60
CA ILE A 88 7.25 4.34 -11.24
C ILE A 88 7.37 4.09 -12.73
N VAL A 89 6.38 3.43 -13.31
CA VAL A 89 6.21 3.31 -14.76
C VAL A 89 4.99 4.12 -15.16
N GLY A 90 5.26 5.18 -15.94
CA GLY A 90 4.31 6.22 -16.33
C GLY A 90 4.58 7.54 -15.60
N ALA A 91 5.24 8.49 -16.28
CA ALA A 91 5.58 9.81 -15.76
C ALA A 91 4.48 10.87 -16.00
N GLY A 92 3.23 10.41 -16.18
CA GLY A 92 2.05 11.26 -16.29
C GLY A 92 1.64 11.91 -14.97
N ASN A 93 0.47 12.58 -14.94
CA ASN A 93 0.00 13.32 -13.78
C ASN A 93 -0.06 12.47 -12.50
N LEU A 94 -0.58 11.23 -12.58
CA LEU A 94 -0.69 10.35 -11.42
C LEU A 94 0.69 9.88 -10.93
N GLY A 95 1.58 9.45 -11.84
CA GLY A 95 2.94 9.03 -11.49
C GLY A 95 3.70 10.16 -10.80
N GLN A 96 3.62 11.38 -11.32
CA GLN A 96 4.22 12.56 -10.71
C GLN A 96 3.62 12.86 -9.32
N ALA A 97 2.31 12.76 -9.17
CA ALA A 97 1.64 12.98 -7.88
C ALA A 97 2.10 11.98 -6.83
N LEU A 98 2.19 10.69 -7.19
CA LEU A 98 2.67 9.63 -6.30
C LEU A 98 4.16 9.84 -5.93
N ALA A 99 5.02 10.15 -6.89
CA ALA A 99 6.44 10.43 -6.63
C ALA A 99 6.63 11.61 -5.65
N ASN A 100 5.76 12.60 -5.70
CA ASN A 100 5.83 13.78 -4.83
C ASN A 100 5.20 13.58 -3.45
N TYR A 101 4.54 12.45 -3.18
CA TYR A 101 3.86 12.24 -1.92
C TYR A 101 4.83 11.82 -0.79
N MET A 102 5.23 12.78 0.04
CA MET A 102 6.26 12.65 1.08
C MET A 102 6.00 11.55 2.13
N ASN A 103 4.73 11.18 2.37
CA ASN A 103 4.39 10.22 3.42
C ASN A 103 4.85 8.79 3.12
N PHE A 104 5.15 8.46 1.86
CA PHE A 104 5.69 7.15 1.51
C PHE A 104 7.08 6.95 2.11
N GLU A 105 7.97 7.94 2.00
CA GLU A 105 9.33 7.85 2.55
C GLU A 105 9.34 7.69 4.08
N ARG A 106 8.44 8.39 4.78
CA ARG A 106 8.29 8.24 6.24
C ARG A 106 7.91 6.83 6.66
N ARG A 107 7.40 6.03 5.74
CA ARG A 107 6.99 4.63 5.94
C ARG A 107 7.95 3.63 5.32
N GLY A 108 9.14 4.07 4.90
CA GLY A 108 10.17 3.21 4.34
C GLY A 108 10.00 2.91 2.84
N PHE A 109 9.09 3.58 2.11
CA PHE A 109 8.92 3.40 0.67
C PHE A 109 9.66 4.50 -0.09
N ILE A 110 10.74 4.15 -0.77
CA ILE A 110 11.63 5.10 -1.46
C ILE A 110 11.54 4.93 -2.97
N PHE A 111 11.12 5.97 -3.66
CA PHE A 111 11.16 5.99 -5.12
C PHE A 111 12.59 6.19 -5.61
N THR A 112 13.09 5.27 -6.42
CA THR A 112 14.48 5.25 -6.93
C THR A 112 14.57 5.46 -8.44
N GLY A 113 13.49 5.19 -9.19
CA GLY A 113 13.46 5.33 -10.64
C GLY A 113 12.08 5.71 -11.16
N VAL A 114 12.07 6.43 -12.29
CA VAL A 114 10.86 6.77 -13.05
C VAL A 114 11.07 6.43 -14.50
N PHE A 115 10.14 5.70 -15.10
CA PHE A 115 10.22 5.23 -16.48
C PHE A 115 9.00 5.64 -17.28
N ASP A 116 9.19 5.96 -18.54
CA ASP A 116 8.10 6.29 -19.48
C ASP A 116 8.46 5.86 -20.90
N ASN A 117 7.45 5.69 -21.75
CA ASN A 117 7.62 5.41 -23.18
C ASN A 117 7.66 6.69 -24.04
N ASN A 118 7.34 7.85 -23.45
CA ASN A 118 7.30 9.11 -24.18
C ASN A 118 8.67 9.81 -24.19
N PRO A 119 9.37 9.86 -25.34
CA PRO A 119 10.69 10.48 -25.42
C PRO A 119 10.71 11.96 -25.02
N ALA A 120 9.58 12.67 -25.10
CA ALA A 120 9.47 14.06 -24.70
C ALA A 120 9.62 14.29 -23.17
N LEU A 121 9.54 13.19 -22.39
CA LEU A 121 9.70 13.21 -20.94
C LEU A 121 11.10 12.81 -20.47
N TYR A 122 11.92 12.21 -21.34
CA TYR A 122 13.25 11.72 -20.97
C TYR A 122 14.13 12.85 -20.47
N GLY A 123 14.92 12.59 -19.45
CA GLY A 123 15.79 13.55 -18.79
C GLY A 123 15.07 14.56 -17.89
N ARG A 124 13.73 14.65 -17.92
CA ARG A 124 12.99 15.48 -16.96
C ARG A 124 13.15 14.90 -15.55
N LYS A 125 13.21 15.79 -14.57
CA LYS A 125 13.32 15.37 -13.17
C LYS A 125 11.98 15.49 -12.45
N ILE A 126 11.55 14.40 -11.84
CA ILE A 126 10.42 14.37 -10.92
C ILE A 126 11.01 14.14 -9.53
N ARG A 127 10.94 15.15 -8.68
CA ARG A 127 11.53 15.11 -7.33
C ARG A 127 13.02 14.72 -7.31
N GLY A 128 13.76 15.19 -8.30
CA GLY A 128 15.19 14.89 -8.46
C GLY A 128 15.51 13.57 -9.16
N ILE A 129 14.53 12.69 -9.37
CA ILE A 129 14.68 11.43 -10.10
C ILE A 129 14.46 11.69 -11.59
N GLU A 130 15.40 11.28 -12.41
CA GLU A 130 15.33 11.45 -13.86
C GLU A 130 14.37 10.44 -14.48
N VAL A 131 13.52 10.92 -15.41
CA VAL A 131 12.66 10.04 -16.23
C VAL A 131 13.50 9.35 -17.28
N ARG A 132 13.48 8.03 -17.29
CA ARG A 132 14.25 7.16 -18.17
C ARG A 132 13.36 6.43 -19.17
N PRO A 133 13.91 6.01 -20.31
CA PRO A 133 13.21 5.13 -21.23
C PRO A 133 12.97 3.75 -20.62
N MET A 134 11.86 3.10 -21.02
CA MET A 134 11.52 1.76 -20.54
C MET A 134 12.56 0.69 -20.91
N GLU A 135 13.37 0.93 -21.94
CA GLU A 135 14.45 0.06 -22.37
C GLU A 135 15.51 -0.15 -21.26
N GLU A 136 15.69 0.83 -20.42
CA GLU A 136 16.68 0.80 -19.32
C GLU A 136 16.17 0.10 -18.05
N VAL A 137 14.89 -0.30 -17.98
CA VAL A 137 14.29 -0.83 -16.75
C VAL A 137 14.97 -2.09 -16.25
N ALA A 138 15.43 -2.99 -17.16
CA ALA A 138 16.08 -4.24 -16.79
C ALA A 138 17.39 -4.00 -16.04
N ASP A 139 18.28 -3.23 -16.64
CA ASP A 139 19.58 -2.89 -16.05
C ASP A 139 19.41 -2.11 -14.75
N PHE A 140 18.40 -1.24 -14.69
CA PHE A 140 18.11 -0.46 -13.49
C PHE A 140 17.64 -1.35 -12.33
N VAL A 141 16.72 -2.28 -12.58
CA VAL A 141 16.21 -3.21 -11.56
C VAL A 141 17.33 -4.09 -11.02
N GLU A 142 18.20 -4.59 -11.88
CA GLU A 142 19.33 -5.42 -11.47
C GLU A 142 20.33 -4.65 -10.57
N GLN A 143 20.57 -3.36 -10.87
CA GLN A 143 21.56 -2.54 -10.15
C GLN A 143 21.04 -1.92 -8.86
N ASN A 144 19.72 -1.78 -8.67
CA ASN A 144 19.13 -0.94 -7.62
C ASN A 144 18.25 -1.69 -6.61
N ASN A 145 18.23 -3.04 -6.62
CA ASN A 145 17.42 -3.86 -5.71
C ASN A 145 15.97 -3.38 -5.60
N VAL A 146 15.30 -3.22 -6.73
CA VAL A 146 13.92 -2.73 -6.78
C VAL A 146 12.96 -3.80 -6.26
N ASP A 147 12.13 -3.45 -5.27
CA ASP A 147 11.16 -4.35 -4.67
C ASP A 147 9.79 -4.26 -5.34
N ILE A 148 9.35 -3.04 -5.67
CA ILE A 148 7.97 -2.75 -6.09
C ILE A 148 7.99 -1.90 -7.36
N ALA A 149 7.17 -2.26 -8.34
CA ALA A 149 6.86 -1.40 -9.48
C ALA A 149 5.47 -0.79 -9.34
N VAL A 150 5.35 0.52 -9.55
CA VAL A 150 4.10 1.27 -9.53
C VAL A 150 3.68 1.56 -10.97
N LEU A 151 2.54 1.02 -11.41
CA LEU A 151 2.02 1.22 -12.76
C LEU A 151 0.98 2.35 -12.78
N THR A 152 1.32 3.44 -13.46
CA THR A 152 0.44 4.60 -13.69
C THR A 152 0.26 4.88 -15.19
N ILE A 153 0.04 3.81 -15.94
CA ILE A 153 -0.04 3.77 -17.41
C ILE A 153 -1.45 3.41 -17.87
N PRO A 154 -1.80 3.67 -19.15
CA PRO A 154 -3.07 3.24 -19.73
C PRO A 154 -3.24 1.72 -19.70
N LYS A 155 -4.48 1.24 -19.52
CA LYS A 155 -4.81 -0.19 -19.45
C LYS A 155 -4.29 -1.02 -20.62
N ASN A 156 -4.24 -0.43 -21.81
CA ASN A 156 -3.83 -1.15 -23.02
C ASN A 156 -2.37 -1.56 -23.04
N SER A 157 -1.52 -0.90 -22.24
CA SER A 157 -0.09 -1.20 -22.12
C SER A 157 0.25 -1.96 -20.84
N ALA A 158 -0.71 -2.14 -19.94
CA ALA A 158 -0.42 -2.58 -18.58
C ALA A 158 0.03 -4.04 -18.51
N GLU A 159 -0.58 -4.95 -19.28
CA GLU A 159 -0.19 -6.38 -19.30
C GLU A 159 1.21 -6.54 -19.87
N GLU A 160 1.52 -5.94 -21.03
CA GLU A 160 2.86 -6.01 -21.64
C GLU A 160 3.96 -5.47 -20.72
N VAL A 161 3.69 -4.33 -20.06
CA VAL A 161 4.63 -3.73 -19.12
C VAL A 161 4.79 -4.61 -17.88
N ALA A 162 3.70 -5.17 -17.34
CA ALA A 162 3.76 -6.09 -16.21
C ALA A 162 4.59 -7.33 -16.53
N ASP A 163 4.39 -7.97 -17.69
CA ASP A 163 5.17 -9.12 -18.14
C ASP A 163 6.66 -8.79 -18.23
N ARG A 164 7.00 -7.62 -18.78
CA ARG A 164 8.37 -7.14 -18.84
C ARG A 164 8.98 -6.94 -17.44
N LEU A 165 8.27 -6.32 -16.52
CA LEU A 165 8.73 -6.11 -15.13
C LEU A 165 8.93 -7.43 -14.39
N VAL A 166 8.03 -8.39 -14.57
CA VAL A 166 8.14 -9.74 -14.01
C VAL A 166 9.36 -10.46 -14.57
N SER A 167 9.61 -10.36 -15.88
CA SER A 167 10.76 -10.99 -16.53
C SER A 167 12.11 -10.49 -16.03
N VAL A 168 12.18 -9.25 -15.53
CA VAL A 168 13.39 -8.65 -14.94
C VAL A 168 13.45 -8.78 -13.41
N GLY A 169 12.54 -9.56 -12.82
CA GLY A 169 12.61 -9.98 -11.42
C GLY A 169 11.75 -9.17 -10.44
N ILE A 170 10.89 -8.26 -10.90
CA ILE A 170 9.92 -7.58 -10.03
C ILE A 170 8.90 -8.58 -9.49
N LYS A 171 8.70 -8.59 -8.17
CA LYS A 171 7.82 -9.51 -7.45
C LYS A 171 6.58 -8.84 -6.86
N ALA A 172 6.52 -7.52 -6.85
CA ALA A 172 5.37 -6.77 -6.36
C ALA A 172 5.01 -5.62 -7.30
N ILE A 173 3.73 -5.49 -7.62
CA ILE A 173 3.21 -4.46 -8.52
C ILE A 173 2.06 -3.74 -7.82
N TRP A 174 2.19 -2.41 -7.70
CA TRP A 174 1.12 -1.53 -7.29
C TRP A 174 0.46 -0.93 -8.52
N ASN A 175 -0.72 -1.47 -8.89
CA ASN A 175 -1.35 -1.23 -10.18
C ASN A 175 -2.45 -0.19 -10.10
N PHE A 176 -2.27 0.93 -10.80
CA PHE A 176 -3.28 1.98 -10.99
C PHE A 176 -3.92 1.96 -12.40
N ALA A 177 -3.48 1.06 -13.27
CA ALA A 177 -4.16 0.86 -14.55
C ALA A 177 -5.53 0.22 -14.32
N HIS A 178 -6.54 0.63 -15.11
CA HIS A 178 -7.91 0.10 -15.00
C HIS A 178 -8.04 -1.30 -15.61
N VAL A 179 -7.23 -2.25 -15.13
CA VAL A 179 -7.24 -3.66 -15.56
C VAL A 179 -6.64 -4.54 -14.45
N ASP A 180 -7.20 -5.71 -14.26
CA ASP A 180 -6.62 -6.74 -13.40
C ASP A 180 -5.50 -7.45 -14.16
N LEU A 181 -4.28 -7.36 -13.67
CA LEU A 181 -3.11 -7.93 -14.31
C LEU A 181 -3.09 -9.45 -14.17
N LYS A 182 -2.75 -10.13 -15.25
CA LYS A 182 -2.51 -11.59 -15.26
C LYS A 182 -1.01 -11.85 -15.11
N VAL A 183 -0.60 -12.12 -13.88
CA VAL A 183 0.80 -12.39 -13.54
C VAL A 183 0.96 -13.79 -12.92
N PRO A 184 2.17 -14.35 -12.89
CA PRO A 184 2.46 -15.57 -12.14
C PRO A 184 2.07 -15.43 -10.65
N LYS A 185 1.71 -16.55 -10.01
CA LYS A 185 1.25 -16.56 -8.59
C LYS A 185 2.29 -16.05 -7.59
N GLU A 186 3.55 -16.07 -7.96
CA GLU A 186 4.68 -15.59 -7.17
C GLU A 186 4.77 -14.07 -7.13
N VAL A 187 4.08 -13.39 -8.05
CA VAL A 187 4.04 -11.92 -8.14
C VAL A 187 2.83 -11.40 -7.39
N GLN A 188 3.06 -10.53 -6.44
CA GLN A 188 2.00 -9.88 -5.68
C GLN A 188 1.49 -8.65 -6.44
N VAL A 189 0.18 -8.52 -6.59
CA VAL A 189 -0.44 -7.36 -7.23
C VAL A 189 -1.47 -6.74 -6.31
N GLU A 190 -1.34 -5.44 -6.06
CA GLU A 190 -2.37 -4.64 -5.42
C GLU A 190 -2.99 -3.71 -6.47
N ASN A 191 -4.27 -3.93 -6.79
CA ASN A 191 -5.01 -3.13 -7.76
C ASN A 191 -5.72 -1.96 -7.08
N VAL A 192 -5.49 -0.73 -7.55
CA VAL A 192 -6.12 0.49 -7.04
C VAL A 192 -7.00 1.11 -8.12
N HIS A 193 -8.30 0.88 -8.03
CA HIS A 193 -9.29 1.53 -8.88
C HIS A 193 -9.85 2.77 -8.17
N LEU A 194 -9.37 3.96 -8.54
CA LEU A 194 -9.77 5.22 -7.88
C LEU A 194 -11.27 5.48 -7.94
N SER A 195 -11.95 5.01 -8.99
CA SER A 195 -13.40 5.12 -9.14
C SER A 195 -14.22 4.32 -8.13
N ASP A 196 -13.65 3.21 -7.57
CA ASP A 196 -14.40 2.33 -6.68
C ASP A 196 -14.86 3.04 -5.40
N SER A 197 -14.03 3.92 -4.87
CA SER A 197 -14.37 4.72 -3.69
C SER A 197 -15.48 5.74 -3.99
N LEU A 198 -15.49 6.34 -5.18
CA LEU A 198 -16.55 7.25 -5.62
C LEU A 198 -17.88 6.52 -5.88
N MET A 199 -17.82 5.30 -6.46
CA MET A 199 -19.01 4.47 -6.63
C MET A 199 -19.64 4.07 -5.30
N LYS A 200 -18.81 3.73 -4.28
CA LYS A 200 -19.28 3.48 -2.92
C LYS A 200 -19.93 4.71 -2.30
N LEU A 201 -19.34 5.89 -2.50
CA LEU A 201 -19.89 7.15 -2.00
C LEU A 201 -21.23 7.49 -2.67
N ALA A 202 -21.33 7.29 -3.97
CA ALA A 202 -22.58 7.48 -4.72
C ALA A 202 -23.70 6.56 -4.18
N TYR A 203 -23.39 5.28 -3.92
CA TYR A 203 -24.34 4.37 -3.30
C TYR A 203 -24.83 4.84 -1.92
N MET A 204 -23.91 5.37 -1.09
CA MET A 204 -24.27 5.89 0.24
C MET A 204 -25.18 7.12 0.15
N LEU A 205 -24.92 8.01 -0.82
CA LEU A 205 -25.74 9.20 -1.07
C LEU A 205 -27.18 8.82 -1.47
N GLU A 206 -27.31 7.90 -2.40
CA GLU A 206 -28.62 7.37 -2.84
C GLU A 206 -29.44 6.73 -1.70
N ARG A 207 -28.76 6.06 -0.78
CA ARG A 207 -29.45 5.51 0.41
C ARG A 207 -29.92 6.60 1.35
N TYR A 208 -29.09 7.60 1.63
CA TYR A 208 -29.44 8.71 2.50
C TYR A 208 -30.69 9.45 2.00
N GLU A 209 -30.77 9.72 0.70
CA GLU A 209 -31.93 10.38 0.07
C GLU A 209 -33.22 9.56 0.15
N LYS A 210 -33.14 8.24 0.23
CA LYS A 210 -34.32 7.34 0.37
C LYS A 210 -34.81 7.18 1.81
N GLU A 211 -33.95 7.45 2.80
CA GLU A 211 -34.25 7.34 4.23
C GLU A 211 -34.64 8.71 4.84
N SER A 212 -34.46 9.81 4.09
CA SER A 212 -34.84 11.18 4.47
C SER A 212 -36.21 11.56 3.92
#